data_ff907183a8f72cd4c228397539733cf1
#
_entry.id   ff907183a8f72cd4c228397539733cf1
#
_cell.length_a   1.000
_cell.length_b   1.000
_cell.length_c   1.000
_cell.angle_alpha   90.00
_cell.angle_beta   90.00
_cell.angle_gamma   90.00
#
_symmetry.space_group_name_H-M   'P 1'
#
loop_
_entity.id
_entity.type
_entity.pdbx_description
1 polymer ?
#
loop_
_entity_poly.entity_id
_entity_poly.type
_entity_poly.pdbx_seq_one_letter_code
_entity_poly.pdbx_strand_id
1 'polypeptide(L)'
;FRDYLKESLADFQDENIHLTKQNAFGSVGGFTRGLIHILDDRQKKQLSHTIMLDDDIVLEPEVLCRTYMFLRMVKPEFRNAWLGGGMLGLDFPTLQTESGGLLENGEYKSLKLYLNLSDLYPVLFNELEEGARINAWWFCCIPLDTIGSSALPYPVYFHCDDMEYAYRCCKKLILLNGIVVWHEEFFYKPDTYYYEKSYFPCIVLNLPLSIKRGID
;
A
#
# COMPACT_ATOMS: atom_id res chain seq x y z
N PHE A 1 -1.47 13.85 -20.81
CA PHE A 1 -0.97 13.41 -19.48
C PHE A 1 0.54 13.62 -19.33
N ARG A 2 1.37 13.17 -20.28
CA ARG A 2 2.84 13.33 -20.21
C ARG A 2 3.31 14.79 -20.19
N ASP A 3 2.71 15.63 -21.00
CA ASP A 3 3.12 17.03 -21.11
C ASP A 3 2.64 17.80 -19.88
N TYR A 4 1.46 17.49 -19.36
CA TYR A 4 0.94 18.02 -18.11
C TYR A 4 1.84 17.68 -16.90
N LEU A 5 2.28 16.41 -16.78
CA LEU A 5 3.21 16.02 -15.71
C LEU A 5 4.56 16.73 -15.82
N LYS A 6 5.08 16.91 -17.04
CA LYS A 6 6.31 17.65 -17.24
C LYS A 6 6.18 19.12 -16.88
N GLU A 7 5.07 19.76 -17.25
CA GLU A 7 4.79 21.14 -16.88
C GLU A 7 4.57 21.28 -15.37
N SER A 8 3.76 20.40 -14.77
CA SER A 8 3.48 20.42 -13.32
C SER A 8 4.70 20.15 -12.45
N LEU A 9 5.65 19.35 -12.94
CA LEU A 9 6.87 19.01 -12.21
C LEU A 9 8.10 19.85 -12.63
N ALA A 10 7.97 20.69 -13.68
CA ALA A 10 9.07 21.56 -14.11
C ALA A 10 9.47 22.58 -13.03
N ASP A 11 8.52 22.97 -12.19
CA ASP A 11 8.74 23.87 -11.07
C ASP A 11 9.37 23.17 -9.84
N PHE A 12 9.33 21.82 -9.79
CA PHE A 12 9.93 21.02 -8.73
C PHE A 12 11.28 20.43 -9.17
N GLN A 13 12.26 21.30 -9.40
CA GLN A 13 13.65 20.88 -9.62
C GLN A 13 14.30 20.53 -8.28
N ASP A 14 13.96 19.39 -7.71
CA ASP A 14 14.60 18.85 -6.52
C ASP A 14 15.40 17.59 -6.92
N GLU A 15 16.66 17.53 -6.49
CA GLU A 15 17.54 16.38 -6.75
C GLU A 15 17.03 15.04 -6.16
N ASN A 16 16.06 15.13 -5.25
CA ASN A 16 15.43 13.98 -4.63
C ASN A 16 14.20 13.47 -5.38
N ILE A 17 13.74 14.18 -6.43
CA ILE A 17 12.60 13.77 -7.26
C ILE A 17 13.11 13.05 -8.50
N HIS A 18 12.82 11.77 -8.61
CA HIS A 18 13.24 10.93 -9.73
C HIS A 18 12.05 10.49 -10.59
N LEU A 19 11.95 11.04 -11.79
CA LEU A 19 10.95 10.63 -12.76
C LEU A 19 11.47 9.48 -13.62
N THR A 20 10.84 8.32 -13.51
CA THR A 20 11.20 7.14 -14.27
C THR A 20 10.12 6.78 -15.29
N LYS A 21 10.49 6.80 -16.57
CA LYS A 21 9.62 6.34 -17.64
C LYS A 21 9.64 4.82 -17.70
N GLN A 22 8.46 4.22 -17.78
CA GLN A 22 8.32 2.78 -18.03
C GLN A 22 7.27 2.51 -19.10
N ASN A 23 7.26 1.28 -19.63
CA ASN A 23 6.17 0.77 -20.43
C ASN A 23 4.95 0.49 -19.53
N ALA A 24 3.77 0.31 -20.13
CA ALA A 24 2.53 0.04 -19.40
C ALA A 24 2.53 -1.41 -18.84
N PHE A 25 3.19 -1.60 -17.71
CA PHE A 25 3.25 -2.89 -16.99
C PHE A 25 2.29 -2.93 -15.78
N GLY A 26 1.29 -2.06 -15.75
CA GLY A 26 0.34 -1.92 -14.65
C GLY A 26 0.94 -1.23 -13.41
N SER A 27 0.19 -1.21 -12.32
CA SER A 27 0.62 -0.65 -11.04
C SER A 27 1.86 -1.37 -10.51
N VAL A 28 1.86 -2.71 -10.54
CA VAL A 28 2.99 -3.53 -10.11
C VAL A 28 4.30 -3.17 -10.79
N GLY A 29 4.26 -2.80 -12.06
CA GLY A 29 5.44 -2.36 -12.81
C GLY A 29 6.04 -1.07 -12.24
N GLY A 30 5.19 -0.10 -11.88
CA GLY A 30 5.58 1.16 -11.23
C GLY A 30 6.24 0.92 -9.88
N PHE A 31 5.57 0.21 -9.02
CA PHE A 31 6.06 -0.11 -7.68
C PHE A 31 7.34 -0.96 -7.70
N THR A 32 7.40 -1.98 -8.56
CA THR A 32 8.62 -2.80 -8.72
C THR A 32 9.81 -1.96 -9.19
N ARG A 33 9.59 -1.04 -10.13
CA ARG A 33 10.65 -0.14 -10.61
C ARG A 33 11.15 0.79 -9.51
N GLY A 34 10.22 1.36 -8.74
CA GLY A 34 10.55 2.17 -7.57
C GLY A 34 11.37 1.39 -6.53
N LEU A 35 10.95 0.16 -6.21
CA LEU A 35 11.67 -0.71 -5.29
C LEU A 35 13.10 -1.01 -5.76
N ILE A 36 13.31 -1.31 -7.03
CA ILE A 36 14.66 -1.54 -7.60
C ILE A 36 15.53 -0.32 -7.37
N HIS A 37 15.05 0.89 -7.70
CA HIS A 37 15.80 2.12 -7.49
C HIS A 37 16.16 2.35 -6.02
N ILE A 38 15.20 2.13 -5.12
CA ILE A 38 15.42 2.30 -3.68
C ILE A 38 16.44 1.29 -3.14
N LEU A 39 16.37 0.05 -3.59
CA LEU A 39 17.31 -0.99 -3.18
C LEU A 39 18.74 -0.73 -3.68
N ASP A 40 18.89 -0.20 -4.90
CA ASP A 40 20.17 0.20 -5.46
C ASP A 40 20.78 1.40 -4.70
N ASP A 41 19.95 2.37 -4.30
CA ASP A 41 20.38 3.55 -3.57
C ASP A 41 20.48 3.33 -2.04
N ARG A 42 19.96 2.24 -1.54
CA ARG A 42 19.78 1.98 -0.10
C ARG A 42 21.03 2.23 0.73
N GLN A 43 22.13 1.64 0.34
CA GLN A 43 23.41 1.73 1.06
C GLN A 43 23.97 3.16 1.00
N LYS A 44 23.97 3.75 -0.19
CA LYS A 44 24.51 5.08 -0.44
C LYS A 44 23.77 6.19 0.30
N LYS A 45 22.44 6.09 0.33
CA LYS A 45 21.55 7.07 0.97
C LYS A 45 21.13 6.67 2.39
N GLN A 46 21.61 5.54 2.92
CA GLN A 46 21.27 5.01 4.24
C GLN A 46 19.75 4.88 4.47
N LEU A 47 19.04 4.40 3.44
CA LEU A 47 17.59 4.25 3.49
C LEU A 47 17.21 3.05 4.35
N SER A 48 16.25 3.24 5.25
CA SER A 48 15.73 2.17 6.13
C SER A 48 14.34 1.68 5.76
N HIS A 49 13.51 2.57 5.23
CA HIS A 49 12.11 2.31 4.88
C HIS A 49 11.77 2.91 3.52
N THR A 50 10.72 2.42 2.92
CA THR A 50 10.05 3.01 1.76
C THR A 50 8.57 3.14 2.05
N ILE A 51 7.90 4.12 1.44
CA ILE A 51 6.45 4.25 1.46
C ILE A 51 5.96 4.02 0.04
N MET A 52 5.06 3.07 -0.13
CA MET A 52 4.29 2.87 -1.35
C MET A 52 3.07 3.77 -1.30
N LEU A 53 2.82 4.48 -2.39
CA LEU A 53 1.67 5.39 -2.52
C LEU A 53 1.08 5.23 -3.92
N ASP A 54 -0.25 5.15 -4.01
CA ASP A 54 -0.95 5.24 -5.28
C ASP A 54 -0.91 6.68 -5.82
N ASP A 55 -1.21 6.87 -7.10
CA ASP A 55 -1.16 8.15 -7.80
C ASP A 55 -2.51 8.91 -7.79
N ASP A 56 -3.55 8.28 -7.27
CA ASP A 56 -4.92 8.81 -7.18
C ASP A 56 -5.38 9.03 -5.71
N ILE A 57 -4.43 9.41 -4.87
CA ILE A 57 -4.67 9.74 -3.46
C ILE A 57 -4.41 11.21 -3.15
N VAL A 58 -5.02 11.66 -2.07
CA VAL A 58 -4.65 12.89 -1.36
C VAL A 58 -4.05 12.52 -0.01
N LEU A 59 -2.88 13.05 0.27
CA LEU A 59 -2.13 12.79 1.49
C LEU A 59 -1.86 14.12 2.22
N GLU A 60 -2.27 14.18 3.49
CA GLU A 60 -1.87 15.30 4.36
C GLU A 60 -0.40 15.12 4.81
N PRO A 61 0.42 16.19 4.76
CA PRO A 61 1.83 16.11 5.18
C PRO A 61 2.02 15.58 6.61
N GLU A 62 1.05 15.79 7.47
CA GLU A 62 1.05 15.30 8.86
C GLU A 62 1.16 13.77 8.93
N VAL A 63 0.64 13.05 7.95
CA VAL A 63 0.75 11.58 7.86
C VAL A 63 2.21 11.15 7.77
N LEU A 64 3.02 11.88 6.99
CA LEU A 64 4.46 11.60 6.88
C LEU A 64 5.19 11.91 8.19
N CYS A 65 4.83 13.02 8.85
CA CYS A 65 5.37 13.37 10.16
C CYS A 65 5.06 12.31 11.21
N ARG A 66 3.82 11.83 11.26
CA ARG A 66 3.38 10.76 12.17
C ARG A 66 4.09 9.45 11.90
N THR A 67 4.21 9.08 10.63
CA THR A 67 4.97 7.90 10.21
C THR A 67 6.41 7.98 10.69
N TYR A 68 7.09 9.09 10.42
CA TYR A 68 8.47 9.30 10.85
C TYR A 68 8.61 9.22 12.37
N MET A 69 7.74 9.91 13.12
CA MET A 69 7.78 9.90 14.58
C MET A 69 7.51 8.51 15.15
N PHE A 70 6.56 7.76 14.58
CA PHE A 70 6.32 6.38 14.94
C PHE A 70 7.57 5.52 14.76
N LEU A 71 8.22 5.58 13.60
CA LEU A 71 9.43 4.81 13.30
C LEU A 71 10.60 5.18 14.22
N ARG A 72 10.66 6.42 14.70
CA ARG A 72 11.66 6.86 15.69
C ARG A 72 11.42 6.34 17.10
N MET A 73 10.17 6.12 17.47
CA MET A 73 9.77 5.76 18.84
C MET A 73 9.38 4.29 18.99
N VAL A 74 9.18 3.57 17.89
CA VAL A 74 8.75 2.18 17.92
C VAL A 74 9.77 1.31 18.66
N LYS A 75 9.26 0.36 19.45
CA LYS A 75 10.11 -0.59 20.18
C LYS A 75 10.95 -1.45 19.23
N PRO A 76 12.15 -1.89 19.65
CA PRO A 76 13.06 -2.65 18.79
C PRO A 76 12.41 -3.88 18.14
N GLU A 77 11.54 -4.59 18.85
CA GLU A 77 10.85 -5.78 18.35
C GLU A 77 9.87 -5.52 17.21
N PHE A 78 9.48 -4.25 17.01
CA PHE A 78 8.56 -3.84 15.94
C PHE A 78 9.23 -3.06 14.82
N ARG A 79 10.54 -2.88 14.84
CA ARG A 79 11.25 -2.09 13.80
C ARG A 79 11.09 -2.66 12.39
N ASN A 80 10.86 -3.97 12.28
CA ASN A 80 10.64 -4.66 11.01
C ASN A 80 9.15 -4.90 10.73
N ALA A 81 8.24 -4.27 11.48
CA ALA A 81 6.83 -4.28 11.14
C ALA A 81 6.55 -3.32 9.98
N TRP A 82 5.71 -3.75 9.07
CA TRP A 82 5.13 -2.86 8.07
C TRP A 82 4.13 -1.95 8.76
N LEU A 83 3.99 -0.71 8.26
CA LEU A 83 3.06 0.26 8.81
C LEU A 83 2.06 0.64 7.73
N GLY A 84 0.80 0.45 8.04
CA GLY A 84 -0.34 0.83 7.20
C GLY A 84 -1.26 1.81 7.91
N GLY A 85 -2.31 2.17 7.20
CA GLY A 85 -3.34 3.08 7.68
C GLY A 85 -4.66 2.90 6.97
N GLY A 86 -5.60 3.79 7.25
CA GLY A 86 -6.93 3.77 6.68
C GLY A 86 -7.01 4.44 5.30
N MET A 87 -7.97 3.99 4.51
CA MET A 87 -8.39 4.64 3.27
C MET A 87 -9.75 5.28 3.48
N LEU A 88 -9.84 6.58 3.20
CA LEU A 88 -11.09 7.36 3.23
C LEU A 88 -11.48 7.72 1.79
N GLY A 89 -12.76 7.95 1.55
CA GLY A 89 -13.25 8.42 0.26
C GLY A 89 -12.99 9.91 0.05
N LEU A 90 -12.63 10.32 -1.15
CA LEU A 90 -12.52 11.74 -1.50
C LEU A 90 -13.88 12.44 -1.45
N ASP A 91 -14.93 11.77 -1.89
CA ASP A 91 -16.30 12.33 -1.87
C ASP A 91 -16.94 12.30 -0.46
N PHE A 92 -16.45 11.40 0.39
CA PHE A 92 -16.93 11.21 1.75
C PHE A 92 -15.75 11.24 2.73
N PRO A 93 -15.17 12.41 3.01
CA PRO A 93 -13.86 12.53 3.66
C PRO A 93 -13.80 12.06 5.11
N THR A 94 -14.94 11.78 5.74
CA THR A 94 -15.03 11.18 7.08
C THR A 94 -15.34 9.70 7.05
N LEU A 95 -15.66 9.14 5.88
CA LEU A 95 -15.98 7.73 5.71
C LEU A 95 -14.71 6.93 5.40
N GLN A 96 -14.28 6.13 6.36
CA GLN A 96 -13.24 5.15 6.12
C GLN A 96 -13.81 3.98 5.34
N THR A 97 -13.29 3.74 4.14
CA THR A 97 -13.74 2.63 3.29
C THR A 97 -13.15 1.31 3.74
N GLU A 98 -11.88 1.32 4.18
CA GLU A 98 -11.25 0.17 4.86
C GLU A 98 -9.97 0.57 5.60
N SER A 99 -9.50 -0.29 6.49
CA SER A 99 -8.18 -0.18 7.11
C SER A 99 -7.61 -1.58 7.33
N GLY A 100 -6.74 -1.98 6.40
CA GLY A 100 -6.14 -3.30 6.37
C GLY A 100 -7.08 -4.42 5.97
N GLY A 101 -6.51 -5.60 5.78
CA GLY A 101 -7.24 -6.80 5.40
C GLY A 101 -6.51 -8.07 5.81
N LEU A 102 -7.17 -9.19 5.56
CA LEU A 102 -6.61 -10.51 5.76
C LEU A 102 -7.14 -11.46 4.67
N LEU A 103 -6.48 -12.61 4.51
CA LEU A 103 -7.00 -13.72 3.72
C LEU A 103 -7.65 -14.72 4.67
N GLU A 104 -8.92 -15.00 4.45
CA GLU A 104 -9.70 -15.98 5.18
C GLU A 104 -10.32 -16.94 4.19
N ASN A 105 -10.05 -18.23 4.31
CA ASN A 105 -10.53 -19.29 3.40
C ASN A 105 -10.20 -19.02 1.90
N GLY A 106 -9.06 -18.38 1.63
CA GLY A 106 -8.64 -18.03 0.27
C GLY A 106 -9.27 -16.76 -0.30
N GLU A 107 -10.13 -16.09 0.46
CA GLU A 107 -10.77 -14.84 0.06
C GLU A 107 -10.18 -13.64 0.82
N TYR A 108 -10.04 -12.50 0.12
CA TYR A 108 -9.66 -11.25 0.76
C TYR A 108 -10.84 -10.69 1.54
N LYS A 109 -10.57 -10.37 2.79
CA LYS A 109 -11.52 -9.75 3.70
C LYS A 109 -10.95 -8.39 4.13
N SER A 110 -11.56 -7.33 3.64
CA SER A 110 -11.29 -5.98 4.12
C SER A 110 -11.76 -5.83 5.56
N LEU A 111 -10.98 -5.10 6.35
CA LEU A 111 -11.29 -4.84 7.75
C LEU A 111 -11.73 -3.38 7.94
N LYS A 112 -12.46 -3.14 9.00
CA LYS A 112 -12.91 -1.80 9.43
C LYS A 112 -13.63 -1.03 8.33
N LEU A 113 -14.51 -1.74 7.61
CA LEU A 113 -15.26 -1.23 6.47
C LEU A 113 -16.28 -0.18 6.88
N TYR A 114 -16.34 0.89 6.07
CA TYR A 114 -17.40 1.90 6.09
C TYR A 114 -17.63 2.55 7.46
N LEU A 115 -16.54 2.83 8.17
CA LEU A 115 -16.60 3.51 9.46
C LEU A 115 -16.69 5.02 9.25
N ASN A 116 -17.77 5.65 9.72
CA ASN A 116 -17.86 7.11 9.74
C ASN A 116 -17.05 7.65 10.92
N LEU A 117 -15.86 8.15 10.65
CA LEU A 117 -14.92 8.64 11.68
C LEU A 117 -15.32 10.01 12.26
N SER A 118 -16.46 10.60 11.85
CA SER A 118 -17.05 11.73 12.57
C SER A 118 -17.78 11.32 13.84
N ASP A 119 -18.06 10.02 14.01
CA ASP A 119 -18.80 9.47 15.12
C ASP A 119 -17.87 8.77 16.12
N LEU A 120 -18.15 8.93 17.41
CA LEU A 120 -17.30 8.42 18.48
C LEU A 120 -17.15 6.89 18.46
N TYR A 121 -18.23 6.15 18.27
CA TYR A 121 -18.18 4.67 18.32
C TYR A 121 -17.36 4.06 17.17
N PRO A 122 -17.51 4.48 15.90
CA PRO A 122 -16.63 4.06 14.83
C PRO A 122 -15.14 4.39 15.10
N VAL A 123 -14.83 5.55 15.67
CA VAL A 123 -13.46 5.91 16.05
C VAL A 123 -12.91 4.94 17.10
N LEU A 124 -13.69 4.65 18.15
CA LEU A 124 -13.28 3.69 19.19
C LEU A 124 -13.15 2.26 18.63
N PHE A 125 -14.07 1.87 17.74
CA PHE A 125 -13.97 0.57 17.06
C PHE A 125 -12.73 0.47 16.17
N ASN A 126 -12.35 1.57 15.54
CA ASN A 126 -11.14 1.63 14.70
C ASN A 126 -9.84 1.36 15.49
N GLU A 127 -9.85 1.56 16.81
CA GLU A 127 -8.71 1.23 17.69
C GLU A 127 -8.55 -0.27 17.98
N LEU A 128 -9.57 -1.10 17.69
CA LEU A 128 -9.50 -2.52 17.97
C LEU A 128 -8.56 -3.24 17.00
N GLU A 129 -7.76 -4.15 17.53
CA GLU A 129 -6.91 -5.04 16.73
C GLU A 129 -7.75 -6.18 16.14
N GLU A 130 -7.74 -6.34 14.82
CA GLU A 130 -8.46 -7.39 14.09
C GLU A 130 -7.53 -8.37 13.37
N GLY A 131 -6.23 -8.30 13.64
CA GLY A 131 -5.25 -9.23 13.08
C GLY A 131 -4.97 -9.02 11.58
N ALA A 132 -5.06 -7.78 11.10
CA ALA A 132 -4.72 -7.45 9.72
C ALA A 132 -3.33 -7.95 9.33
N ARG A 133 -3.21 -8.48 8.11
CA ARG A 133 -1.97 -8.99 7.53
C ARG A 133 -1.59 -8.31 6.22
N ILE A 134 -2.52 -7.58 5.65
CA ILE A 134 -2.42 -6.93 4.35
C ILE A 134 -2.79 -5.46 4.54
N ASN A 135 -2.02 -4.58 3.97
CA ASN A 135 -2.39 -3.18 3.75
C ASN A 135 -2.04 -2.83 2.32
N ALA A 136 -2.98 -2.26 1.61
CA ALA A 136 -2.79 -1.92 0.22
C ALA A 136 -1.84 -0.72 0.05
N TRP A 137 -1.39 -0.52 -1.19
CA TRP A 137 -0.31 0.42 -1.48
C TRP A 137 -0.79 1.87 -1.69
N TRP A 138 -2.07 2.18 -1.41
CA TRP A 138 -2.45 3.59 -1.26
C TRP A 138 -1.64 4.30 -0.16
N PHE A 139 -1.22 3.56 0.88
CA PHE A 139 -0.18 3.93 1.84
C PHE A 139 0.35 2.69 2.53
N CYS A 140 1.57 2.30 2.24
CA CYS A 140 2.21 1.20 2.95
C CYS A 140 3.69 1.51 3.20
N CYS A 141 4.08 1.68 4.46
CA CYS A 141 5.47 1.90 4.84
C CYS A 141 6.15 0.55 5.13
N ILE A 142 7.18 0.25 4.34
CA ILE A 142 7.84 -1.05 4.31
C ILE A 142 9.29 -0.91 4.75
N PRO A 143 9.74 -1.63 5.80
CA PRO A 143 11.15 -1.70 6.17
C PRO A 143 11.95 -2.40 5.08
N LEU A 144 13.02 -1.78 4.59
CA LEU A 144 13.85 -2.34 3.51
C LEU A 144 14.58 -3.62 3.92
N ASP A 145 14.76 -3.85 5.22
CA ASP A 145 15.31 -5.09 5.75
C ASP A 145 14.41 -6.32 5.54
N THR A 146 13.12 -6.09 5.32
CA THR A 146 12.16 -7.17 5.05
C THR A 146 12.09 -7.53 3.56
N ILE A 147 12.67 -6.69 2.69
CA ILE A 147 12.73 -6.89 1.25
C ILE A 147 14.04 -7.62 0.93
N GLY A 148 13.95 -8.93 0.73
CA GLY A 148 15.10 -9.69 0.22
C GLY A 148 15.41 -9.34 -1.25
N SER A 149 16.65 -9.53 -1.67
CA SER A 149 17.10 -9.28 -3.07
C SER A 149 16.30 -10.04 -4.15
N SER A 150 15.63 -11.12 -3.77
CA SER A 150 14.76 -11.92 -4.64
C SER A 150 13.26 -11.69 -4.39
N ALA A 151 12.89 -10.77 -3.50
CA ALA A 151 11.52 -10.55 -3.06
C ALA A 151 10.90 -9.32 -3.72
N LEU A 152 10.94 -9.24 -5.04
CA LEU A 152 10.16 -8.27 -5.80
C LEU A 152 8.70 -8.75 -5.97
N PRO A 153 7.74 -7.83 -6.15
CA PRO A 153 6.36 -8.19 -6.48
C PRO A 153 6.27 -9.08 -7.71
N TYR A 154 5.34 -10.02 -7.72
CA TYR A 154 5.09 -10.83 -8.91
C TYR A 154 4.41 -9.99 -10.02
N PRO A 155 4.67 -10.28 -11.31
CA PRO A 155 4.18 -9.48 -12.42
C PRO A 155 2.69 -9.75 -12.72
N VAL A 156 1.82 -9.42 -11.77
CA VAL A 156 0.38 -9.65 -11.85
C VAL A 156 -0.40 -8.54 -12.58
N TYR A 157 0.31 -7.55 -13.12
CA TYR A 157 -0.18 -6.36 -13.80
C TYR A 157 -0.78 -5.34 -12.83
N PHE A 158 -1.92 -5.60 -12.24
CA PHE A 158 -2.50 -4.84 -11.13
C PHE A 158 -3.62 -5.64 -10.44
N HIS A 159 -4.08 -5.18 -9.26
CA HIS A 159 -4.85 -5.93 -8.28
C HIS A 159 -4.13 -7.14 -7.71
N CYS A 160 -4.23 -7.31 -6.43
CA CYS A 160 -3.60 -8.37 -5.65
C CYS A 160 -2.06 -8.35 -5.63
N ASP A 161 -1.41 -7.39 -6.26
CA ASP A 161 0.03 -7.18 -6.19
C ASP A 161 0.48 -6.84 -4.76
N ASP A 162 -0.22 -5.95 -4.11
CA ASP A 162 -0.08 -5.58 -2.70
C ASP A 162 -0.38 -6.74 -1.74
N MET A 163 -1.48 -7.47 -2.00
CA MET A 163 -1.90 -8.63 -1.20
C MET A 163 -0.89 -9.76 -1.27
N GLU A 164 -0.48 -10.16 -2.49
CA GLU A 164 0.54 -11.18 -2.71
C GLU A 164 1.83 -10.81 -2.01
N TYR A 165 2.27 -9.59 -2.22
CA TYR A 165 3.53 -9.10 -1.68
C TYR A 165 3.53 -9.02 -0.16
N ALA A 166 2.46 -8.46 0.42
CA ALA A 166 2.30 -8.42 1.88
C ALA A 166 2.25 -9.84 2.46
N TYR A 167 1.48 -10.73 1.84
CA TYR A 167 1.34 -12.10 2.33
C TYR A 167 2.66 -12.87 2.35
N ARG A 168 3.52 -12.62 1.37
CA ARG A 168 4.83 -13.26 1.23
C ARG A 168 5.92 -12.59 2.07
N CYS A 169 5.91 -11.29 2.20
CA CYS A 169 7.01 -10.51 2.78
C CYS A 169 6.70 -9.89 4.14
N CYS A 170 5.43 -9.56 4.42
CA CYS A 170 5.04 -8.94 5.68
C CYS A 170 4.90 -9.98 6.80
N LYS A 171 5.78 -9.92 7.78
CA LYS A 171 5.71 -10.77 8.97
C LYS A 171 4.78 -10.19 10.03
N LYS A 172 4.75 -8.88 10.14
CA LYS A 172 3.94 -8.13 11.09
C LYS A 172 3.50 -6.83 10.44
N LEU A 173 2.21 -6.54 10.51
CA LEU A 173 1.60 -5.29 10.11
C LEU A 173 1.11 -4.54 11.35
N ILE A 174 1.33 -3.25 11.37
CA ILE A 174 0.75 -2.33 12.35
C ILE A 174 -0.11 -1.35 11.56
N LEU A 175 -1.38 -1.27 11.91
CA LEU A 175 -2.28 -0.22 11.42
C LEU A 175 -2.31 0.89 12.45
N LEU A 176 -1.93 2.09 12.07
CA LEU A 176 -1.88 3.22 12.98
C LEU A 176 -2.98 4.21 12.64
N ASN A 177 -3.91 4.41 13.57
CA ASN A 177 -4.92 5.44 13.46
C ASN A 177 -4.27 6.82 13.36
N GLY A 178 -4.82 7.67 12.46
CA GLY A 178 -4.21 8.95 12.11
C GLY A 178 -3.13 8.85 11.02
N ILE A 179 -2.87 7.67 10.47
CA ILE A 179 -2.27 7.47 9.16
C ILE A 179 -3.41 7.11 8.22
N VAL A 180 -3.79 8.04 7.36
CA VAL A 180 -4.91 7.89 6.43
C VAL A 180 -4.60 8.61 5.12
N VAL A 181 -5.19 8.12 4.05
CA VAL A 181 -5.22 8.80 2.75
C VAL A 181 -6.66 8.94 2.30
N TRP A 182 -6.94 9.95 1.50
CA TRP A 182 -8.19 10.06 0.74
C TRP A 182 -7.95 9.55 -0.66
N HIS A 183 -8.73 8.57 -1.07
CA HIS A 183 -8.59 7.88 -2.34
C HIS A 183 -9.82 8.14 -3.23
N GLU A 184 -9.62 8.22 -4.54
CA GLU A 184 -10.71 8.29 -5.49
C GLU A 184 -11.59 7.04 -5.39
N GLU A 185 -12.90 7.25 -5.46
CA GLU A 185 -13.86 6.15 -5.32
C GLU A 185 -13.73 5.13 -6.47
N PHE A 186 -13.69 3.86 -6.12
CA PHE A 186 -13.51 2.77 -7.10
C PHE A 186 -14.60 2.70 -8.17
N PHE A 187 -15.81 3.17 -7.88
CA PHE A 187 -16.92 3.14 -8.84
C PHE A 187 -16.78 4.15 -9.99
N TYR A 188 -15.85 5.11 -9.92
CA TYR A 188 -15.51 5.96 -11.06
C TYR A 188 -14.56 5.26 -12.04
N LYS A 189 -13.95 4.15 -11.65
CA LYS A 189 -13.03 3.40 -12.51
C LYS A 189 -13.82 2.48 -13.45
N PRO A 190 -13.56 2.48 -14.78
CA PRO A 190 -14.33 1.69 -15.73
C PRO A 190 -14.19 0.18 -15.53
N ASP A 191 -15.31 -0.51 -15.29
CA ASP A 191 -15.44 -1.89 -14.82
C ASP A 191 -14.90 -2.98 -15.75
N THR A 192 -15.16 -2.92 -17.05
CA THR A 192 -15.02 -4.08 -17.94
C THR A 192 -13.57 -4.46 -18.28
N TYR A 193 -12.70 -3.49 -18.44
CA TYR A 193 -11.29 -3.74 -18.74
C TYR A 193 -10.52 -4.22 -17.50
N TYR A 194 -11.02 -3.87 -16.35
CA TYR A 194 -10.46 -4.14 -15.04
C TYR A 194 -10.57 -5.62 -14.66
N TYR A 195 -11.76 -6.21 -14.81
CA TYR A 195 -12.02 -7.58 -14.36
C TYR A 195 -11.33 -8.63 -15.22
N GLU A 196 -11.32 -8.46 -16.55
CA GLU A 196 -10.78 -9.49 -17.44
C GLU A 196 -9.26 -9.64 -17.36
N LYS A 197 -8.53 -8.54 -17.12
CA LYS A 197 -7.05 -8.55 -17.13
C LYS A 197 -6.40 -8.70 -15.76
N SER A 198 -7.09 -8.37 -14.69
CA SER A 198 -6.52 -8.38 -13.35
C SER A 198 -7.08 -9.48 -12.45
N TYR A 199 -8.37 -9.74 -12.51
CA TYR A 199 -9.03 -10.69 -11.61
C TYR A 199 -8.58 -12.13 -11.83
N PHE A 200 -8.43 -12.55 -13.09
CA PHE A 200 -7.99 -13.89 -13.45
C PHE A 200 -6.54 -14.20 -12.99
N PRO A 201 -5.54 -13.37 -13.26
CA PRO A 201 -4.19 -13.59 -12.73
C PRO A 201 -4.15 -13.64 -11.21
N CYS A 202 -4.96 -12.85 -10.53
CA CYS A 202 -5.10 -12.83 -9.08
C CYS A 202 -5.55 -14.17 -8.52
N ILE A 203 -6.63 -14.73 -9.07
CA ILE A 203 -7.16 -16.04 -8.66
C ILE A 203 -6.13 -17.14 -8.89
N VAL A 204 -5.50 -17.13 -10.08
CA VAL A 204 -4.50 -18.14 -10.45
C VAL A 204 -3.25 -18.09 -9.58
N LEU A 205 -2.85 -16.91 -9.10
CA LEU A 205 -1.69 -16.74 -8.22
C LEU A 205 -2.03 -16.98 -6.74
N ASN A 206 -3.22 -16.63 -6.30
CA ASN A 206 -3.63 -16.83 -4.92
C ASN A 206 -3.82 -18.32 -4.58
N LEU A 207 -4.30 -19.13 -5.52
CA LEU A 207 -4.47 -20.57 -5.32
C LEU A 207 -3.15 -21.29 -4.92
N PRO A 208 -2.03 -21.13 -5.65
CA PRO A 208 -0.77 -21.75 -5.27
C PRO A 208 -0.18 -21.20 -3.97
N LEU A 209 -0.41 -19.92 -3.65
CA LEU A 209 0.06 -19.29 -2.42
C LEU A 209 -0.69 -19.82 -1.20
N SER A 210 -2.00 -20.01 -1.32
CA SER A 210 -2.85 -20.62 -0.29
C SER A 210 -2.43 -22.05 0.00
N ILE A 211 -2.27 -22.87 -1.05
CA ILE A 211 -1.84 -24.27 -0.94
C ILE A 211 -0.45 -24.39 -0.30
N LYS A 212 0.51 -23.56 -0.73
CA LYS A 212 1.89 -23.60 -0.24
C LYS A 212 2.03 -23.23 1.24
N ARG A 213 1.06 -22.53 1.81
CA ARG A 213 1.05 -22.09 3.21
C ARG A 213 0.08 -22.84 4.10
N GLY A 214 -0.59 -23.89 3.59
CA GLY A 214 -1.56 -24.68 4.38
C GLY A 214 -2.76 -23.86 4.84
N ILE A 215 -3.18 -22.92 4.03
CA ILE A 215 -4.43 -22.19 4.22
C ILE A 215 -5.48 -22.97 3.41
N ASP A 216 -6.21 -23.82 4.09
CA ASP A 216 -7.37 -24.55 3.54
C ASP A 216 -8.59 -23.61 3.44
#